data_1577f02618cda8461786715e78386515
#
_entry.id   1577f02618cda8461786715e78386515
#
_cell.length_a   1.000
_cell.length_b   1.000
_cell.length_c   1.000
_cell.angle_alpha   90.00
_cell.angle_beta   90.00
_cell.angle_gamma   90.00
#
_symmetry.space_group_name_H-M   'P 1'
#
loop_
_entity.id
_entity.type
_entity.pdbx_description
1 polymer ?
#
loop_
_entity_poly.entity_id
_entity_poly.type
_entity_poly.pdbx_seq_one_letter_code
_entity_poly.pdbx_strand_id
1 'polypeptide(L)'
;MTATEFERIFEEQVERSRIVLVNKAGEYATEDRLHNFKVAAALEGKTPEQALAGMMAKHTVSIYDMAESGQPYPIELWQEKITDHINYLFLLNAIVREAIPAVGCKEVPV
;
A
#
# COMPACT_ATOMS: atom_id res chain seq x y z
N MET A 1 -3.99 5.55 -25.45
CA MET A 1 -2.78 5.83 -24.65
C MET A 1 -1.60 5.04 -25.20
N THR A 2 -0.48 5.69 -25.47
CA THR A 2 0.72 5.03 -25.95
C THR A 2 1.47 4.35 -24.80
N ALA A 3 2.38 3.43 -25.12
CA ALA A 3 3.23 2.81 -24.11
C ALA A 3 4.10 3.85 -23.37
N THR A 4 4.59 4.87 -24.09
CA THR A 4 5.38 5.95 -23.51
C THR A 4 4.56 6.79 -22.52
N GLU A 5 3.32 7.10 -22.85
CA GLU A 5 2.42 7.81 -21.94
C GLU A 5 2.12 6.99 -20.69
N PHE A 6 1.88 5.70 -20.84
CA PHE A 6 1.66 4.81 -19.71
C PHE A 6 2.89 4.74 -18.81
N GLU A 7 4.08 4.60 -19.38
CA GLU A 7 5.33 4.56 -18.61
C GLU A 7 5.53 5.84 -17.79
N ARG A 8 5.23 7.00 -18.38
CA ARG A 8 5.29 8.27 -17.65
C ARG A 8 4.33 8.28 -16.45
N ILE A 9 3.10 7.83 -16.67
CA ILE A 9 2.08 7.75 -15.59
C ILE A 9 2.53 6.78 -14.49
N PHE A 10 3.10 5.64 -14.88
CA PHE A 10 3.65 4.68 -13.94
C PHE A 10 4.76 5.29 -13.09
N GLU A 11 5.71 5.97 -13.71
CA GLU A 11 6.81 6.62 -12.98
C GLU A 11 6.31 7.71 -12.02
N GLU A 12 5.32 8.48 -12.43
CA GLU A 12 4.69 9.47 -11.56
C GLU A 12 4.05 8.82 -10.33
N GLN A 13 3.38 7.68 -10.51
CA GLN A 13 2.76 6.95 -9.40
C GLN A 13 3.81 6.37 -8.46
N VAL A 14 4.90 5.82 -8.98
CA VAL A 14 6.01 5.32 -8.17
C VAL A 14 6.55 6.45 -7.29
N GLU A 15 6.75 7.63 -7.86
CA GLU A 15 7.26 8.78 -7.10
C GLU A 15 6.28 9.25 -6.02
N ARG A 16 4.97 9.31 -6.32
CA ARG A 16 3.96 9.64 -5.30
C ARG A 16 3.97 8.65 -4.15
N SER A 17 4.03 7.37 -4.46
CA SER A 17 4.08 6.32 -3.45
C SER A 17 5.32 6.47 -2.58
N ARG A 18 6.46 6.75 -3.19
CA ARG A 18 7.72 6.98 -2.49
C ARG A 18 7.62 8.16 -1.51
N ILE A 19 7.08 9.29 -1.97
CA ILE A 19 6.96 10.50 -1.15
C ILE A 19 6.11 10.21 0.09
N VAL A 20 4.96 9.58 -0.08
CA VAL A 20 4.05 9.31 1.03
C VAL A 20 4.57 8.20 1.93
N LEU A 21 5.07 7.12 1.36
CA LEU A 21 5.40 5.91 2.10
C LEU A 21 6.79 5.94 2.74
N VAL A 22 7.78 6.43 2.02
CA VAL A 22 9.19 6.39 2.42
C VAL A 22 9.64 7.69 3.04
N ASN A 23 9.38 8.82 2.37
CA ASN A 23 9.90 10.11 2.81
C ASN A 23 9.22 10.63 4.08
N LYS A 24 8.00 10.16 4.39
CA LYS A 24 7.31 10.47 5.63
C LYS A 24 7.59 9.48 6.76
N ALA A 25 8.49 8.54 6.55
CA ALA A 25 8.83 7.53 7.58
C ALA A 25 9.34 8.17 8.88
N GLY A 26 9.97 9.32 8.82
CA GLY A 26 10.44 10.06 9.99
C GLY A 26 9.34 10.59 10.91
N GLU A 27 8.09 10.60 10.47
CA GLU A 27 6.94 11.00 11.28
C GLU A 27 6.47 9.89 12.22
N TYR A 28 6.96 8.65 12.03
CA TYR A 28 6.58 7.52 12.86
C TYR A 28 7.49 7.44 14.10
N ALA A 29 6.87 7.22 15.26
CA ALA A 29 7.54 7.31 16.55
C ALA A 29 8.48 6.15 16.87
N THR A 30 8.53 5.08 16.05
CA THR A 30 9.33 3.89 16.32
C THR A 30 10.26 3.58 15.16
N GLU A 31 11.35 2.86 15.46
CA GLU A 31 12.29 2.37 14.43
C GLU A 31 11.67 1.26 13.56
N ASP A 32 10.73 0.51 14.11
CA ASP A 32 10.04 -0.54 13.36
C ASP A 32 8.92 0.07 12.52
N ARG A 33 9.14 0.10 11.22
CA ARG A 33 8.17 0.64 10.26
C ARG A 33 6.84 -0.10 10.29
N LEU A 34 6.83 -1.35 10.75
CA LEU A 34 5.64 -2.20 10.81
C LEU A 34 5.01 -2.25 12.21
N HIS A 35 5.48 -1.43 13.13
CA HIS A 35 5.06 -1.42 14.53
C HIS A 35 3.53 -1.38 14.68
N ASN A 36 2.86 -0.45 13.97
CA ASN A 36 1.42 -0.27 14.12
C ASN A 36 0.63 -1.53 13.75
N PHE A 37 1.08 -2.25 12.73
CA PHE A 37 0.41 -3.49 12.32
C PHE A 37 0.64 -4.61 13.32
N LYS A 38 1.81 -4.68 13.91
CA LYS A 38 2.15 -5.68 14.94
C LYS A 38 1.36 -5.45 16.22
N VAL A 39 1.26 -4.21 16.66
CA VAL A 39 0.48 -3.85 17.86
C VAL A 39 -1.01 -4.08 17.63
N ALA A 40 -1.54 -3.62 16.50
CA ALA A 40 -2.94 -3.84 16.16
C ALA A 40 -3.27 -5.34 16.10
N ALA A 41 -2.40 -6.14 15.51
CA ALA A 41 -2.55 -7.58 15.46
C ALA A 41 -2.61 -8.19 16.85
N ALA A 42 -1.70 -7.80 17.74
CA ALA A 42 -1.67 -8.29 19.12
C ALA A 42 -2.94 -7.92 19.87
N LEU A 43 -3.41 -6.68 19.73
CA LEU A 43 -4.62 -6.20 20.38
C LEU A 43 -5.89 -6.90 19.89
N GLU A 44 -5.93 -7.27 18.61
CA GLU A 44 -7.09 -7.88 17.98
C GLU A 44 -7.04 -9.42 17.97
N GLY A 45 -5.95 -10.02 18.45
CA GLY A 45 -5.76 -11.47 18.40
C GLY A 45 -5.64 -12.00 16.97
N LYS A 46 -4.94 -11.26 16.12
CA LYS A 46 -4.76 -11.55 14.70
C LYS A 46 -3.28 -11.55 14.31
N THR A 47 -2.99 -11.92 13.07
CA THR A 47 -1.65 -11.72 12.50
C THR A 47 -1.49 -10.30 11.96
N PRO A 48 -0.25 -9.80 11.81
CA PRO A 48 -0.03 -8.50 11.18
C PRO A 48 -0.65 -8.38 9.79
N GLU A 49 -0.62 -9.45 8.98
CA GLU A 49 -1.27 -9.50 7.67
C GLU A 49 -2.77 -9.27 7.78
N GLN A 50 -3.41 -9.91 8.73
CA GLN A 50 -4.85 -9.76 8.97
C GLN A 50 -5.18 -8.35 9.44
N ALA A 51 -4.37 -7.78 10.33
CA ALA A 51 -4.58 -6.42 10.81
C ALA A 51 -4.46 -5.40 9.67
N LEU A 52 -3.45 -5.55 8.83
CA LEU A 52 -3.28 -4.68 7.65
C LEU A 52 -4.46 -4.82 6.69
N ALA A 53 -4.87 -6.06 6.39
CA ALA A 53 -6.01 -6.31 5.49
C ALA A 53 -7.28 -5.62 5.99
N GLY A 54 -7.51 -5.63 7.28
CA GLY A 54 -8.64 -4.93 7.89
C GLY A 54 -8.56 -3.41 7.70
N MET A 55 -7.38 -2.83 7.89
CA MET A 55 -7.16 -1.40 7.67
C MET A 55 -7.29 -1.02 6.19
N MET A 56 -6.83 -1.90 5.30
CA MET A 56 -6.89 -1.67 3.85
C MET A 56 -8.31 -1.79 3.30
N ALA A 57 -9.17 -2.56 3.94
CA ALA A 57 -10.50 -2.90 3.41
C ALA A 57 -11.31 -1.66 3.03
N LYS A 58 -11.34 -0.63 3.86
CA LYS A 58 -12.08 0.61 3.57
C LYS A 58 -11.55 1.33 2.33
N HIS A 59 -10.25 1.25 2.08
CA HIS A 59 -9.64 1.85 0.89
C HIS A 59 -10.02 1.08 -0.36
N THR A 60 -10.05 -0.24 -0.28
CA THR A 60 -10.52 -1.11 -1.37
C THR A 60 -11.97 -0.80 -1.72
N VAL A 61 -12.84 -0.73 -0.72
CA VAL A 61 -14.26 -0.39 -0.90
C VAL A 61 -14.40 1.00 -1.51
N SER A 62 -13.64 1.98 -1.01
CA SER A 62 -13.70 3.36 -1.50
C SER A 62 -13.37 3.45 -3.00
N ILE A 63 -12.30 2.78 -3.44
CA ILE A 63 -11.91 2.75 -4.85
C ILE A 63 -12.96 2.05 -5.70
N TYR A 64 -13.47 0.92 -5.23
CA TYR A 64 -14.52 0.18 -5.93
C TYR A 64 -15.76 1.05 -6.11
N ASP A 65 -16.21 1.71 -5.04
CA ASP A 65 -17.39 2.57 -5.08
C ASP A 65 -17.20 3.75 -6.03
N MET A 66 -16.03 4.37 -6.03
CA MET A 66 -15.71 5.45 -6.97
C MET A 66 -15.78 4.96 -8.41
N ALA A 67 -15.18 3.81 -8.70
CA ALA A 67 -15.17 3.26 -10.06
C ALA A 67 -16.57 2.88 -10.52
N GLU A 68 -17.39 2.28 -9.65
CA GLU A 68 -18.74 1.85 -9.96
C GLU A 68 -19.73 3.02 -10.11
N SER A 69 -19.49 4.11 -9.37
CA SER A 69 -20.45 5.23 -9.34
C SER A 69 -20.57 5.98 -10.66
N GLY A 70 -19.52 5.96 -11.50
CA GLY A 70 -19.48 6.75 -12.73
C GLY A 70 -19.44 8.25 -12.52
N GLN A 71 -19.24 8.71 -11.28
CA GLN A 71 -19.18 10.14 -10.96
C GLN A 71 -17.86 10.75 -11.42
N PRO A 72 -17.85 12.03 -11.84
CA PRO A 72 -16.63 12.71 -12.29
C PRO A 72 -15.82 13.25 -11.11
N TYR A 73 -15.17 12.36 -10.39
CA TYR A 73 -14.29 12.78 -9.30
C TYR A 73 -13.06 13.52 -9.82
N PRO A 74 -12.54 14.52 -9.08
CA PRO A 74 -11.29 15.18 -9.44
C PRO A 74 -10.14 14.19 -9.50
N ILE A 75 -9.16 14.45 -10.38
CA ILE A 75 -8.00 13.58 -10.50
C ILE A 75 -7.22 13.48 -9.18
N GLU A 76 -7.16 14.55 -8.43
CA GLU A 76 -6.45 14.59 -7.13
C GLU A 76 -7.04 13.59 -6.15
N LEU A 77 -8.36 13.41 -6.15
CA LEU A 77 -9.01 12.42 -5.29
C LEU A 77 -8.69 11.00 -5.73
N TRP A 78 -8.74 10.73 -7.03
CA TRP A 78 -8.31 9.43 -7.57
C TRP A 78 -6.87 9.12 -7.19
N GLN A 79 -5.97 10.07 -7.35
CA GLN A 79 -4.55 9.90 -7.04
C GLN A 79 -4.31 9.60 -5.57
N GLU A 80 -5.02 10.29 -4.68
CA GLU A 80 -4.95 10.05 -3.23
C GLU A 80 -5.39 8.61 -2.91
N LYS A 81 -6.56 8.21 -3.38
CA LYS A 81 -7.12 6.89 -3.09
C LYS A 81 -6.28 5.76 -3.67
N ILE A 82 -5.81 5.92 -4.89
CA ILE A 82 -4.96 4.93 -5.55
C ILE A 82 -3.62 4.81 -4.81
N THR A 83 -3.00 5.94 -4.48
CA THR A 83 -1.72 5.95 -3.77
C THR A 83 -1.82 5.28 -2.41
N ASP A 84 -2.85 5.58 -1.64
CA ASP A 84 -3.05 4.96 -0.33
C ASP A 84 -3.20 3.44 -0.45
N HIS A 85 -3.97 2.98 -1.44
CA HIS A 85 -4.19 1.55 -1.64
C HIS A 85 -2.91 0.82 -2.08
N ILE A 86 -2.15 1.41 -3.00
CA ILE A 86 -0.86 0.87 -3.43
C ILE A 86 0.10 0.79 -2.23
N ASN A 87 0.12 1.82 -1.40
CA ASN A 87 1.01 1.87 -0.25
C ASN A 87 0.67 0.80 0.80
N TYR A 88 -0.61 0.49 1.02
CA TYR A 88 -0.98 -0.66 1.84
C TYR A 88 -0.43 -1.97 1.29
N LEU A 89 -0.46 -2.15 -0.02
CA LEU A 89 0.08 -3.35 -0.66
C LEU A 89 1.61 -3.43 -0.54
N PHE A 90 2.31 -2.32 -0.63
CA PHE A 90 3.75 -2.28 -0.34
C PHE A 90 4.05 -2.69 1.09
N LEU A 91 3.27 -2.19 2.05
CA LEU A 91 3.41 -2.54 3.46
C LEU A 91 3.09 -4.00 3.72
N LEU A 92 2.07 -4.54 3.06
CA LEU A 92 1.74 -5.96 3.15
C LEU A 92 2.89 -6.82 2.64
N ASN A 93 3.49 -6.43 1.52
CA ASN A 93 4.66 -7.13 0.99
C ASN A 93 5.81 -7.16 2.02
N ALA A 94 6.04 -6.05 2.72
CA ALA A 94 7.06 -5.98 3.77
C ALA A 94 6.74 -6.91 4.95
N ILE A 95 5.49 -6.93 5.39
CA ILE A 95 5.03 -7.81 6.47
C ILE A 95 5.25 -9.28 6.11
N VAL A 96 4.83 -9.65 4.91
CA VAL A 96 4.98 -11.03 4.42
C VAL A 96 6.46 -11.42 4.35
N ARG A 97 7.31 -10.53 3.85
CA ARG A 97 8.74 -10.80 3.72
C ARG A 97 9.44 -10.92 5.06
N GLU A 98 9.02 -10.16 6.06
CA GLU A 98 9.55 -10.29 7.42
C GLU A 98 9.15 -11.61 8.07
N ALA A 99 7.93 -12.08 7.82
CA ALA A 99 7.41 -13.32 8.37
C ALA A 99 7.96 -14.57 7.70
N ILE A 100 8.36 -14.48 6.42
CA ILE A 100 8.88 -15.61 5.64
C ILE A 100 10.40 -15.59 5.68
N PRO A 101 11.06 -16.66 6.14
CA PRO A 101 12.53 -16.71 6.16
C PRO A 101 13.11 -16.47 4.77
N ALA A 102 14.18 -15.70 4.70
CA ALA A 102 14.86 -15.37 3.46
C ALA A 102 15.48 -16.60 2.78
N VAL A 103 15.74 -17.66 3.54
CA VAL A 103 16.32 -18.92 3.03
C VAL A 103 15.28 -19.62 2.19
N GLY A 104 15.55 -19.76 0.90
CA GLY A 104 14.63 -20.40 -0.05
C GLY A 104 13.73 -19.45 -0.81
N CYS A 105 13.69 -18.17 -0.46
CA CYS A 105 13.02 -17.16 -1.26
C CYS A 105 13.87 -16.85 -2.49
N LYS A 106 13.61 -17.55 -3.57
CA LYS A 106 14.19 -17.22 -4.86
C LYS A 106 13.33 -16.14 -5.51
N GLU A 107 13.99 -15.20 -6.17
CA GLU A 107 13.26 -14.25 -7.02
C GLU A 107 12.47 -15.03 -8.04
N VAL A 108 11.18 -14.73 -8.11
CA VAL A 108 10.33 -15.33 -9.14
C VAL A 108 10.53 -14.53 -10.40
N PRO A 109 10.99 -15.16 -11.49
CA PRO A 109 11.08 -14.46 -12.78
C PRO A 109 9.70 -13.96 -13.18
N VAL A 110 9.63 -12.72 -13.52
CA VAL A 110 8.38 -12.11 -13.97
C VAL A 110 8.14 -12.44 -15.42
#